data_ae7ec32ef7c82d4414f4774e8c66f1a9
#
_entry.id   ae7ec32ef7c82d4414f4774e8c66f1a9
#
_cell.length_a   1.000
_cell.length_b   1.000
_cell.length_c   1.000
_cell.angle_alpha   90.00
_cell.angle_beta   90.00
_cell.angle_gamma   90.00
#
_symmetry.space_group_name_H-M   'P 1'
#
loop_
_entity.id
_entity.type
_entity.pdbx_description
1 polymer ?
#
loop_
_entity_poly.entity_id
_entity_poly.type
_entity_poly.pdbx_seq_one_letter_code
_entity_poly.pdbx_strand_id
1 'polypeptide(L)'
;MWLLVLTVVAAVIVVLVSRGDPRRLAHLKISGVWLLFVGLAIQIGLEIVDVPKAQIETVGYGLLMASYAFILAFCFVNLSTRGFGVIAVGIALNALVIGLNQGMPTAAIGNDAAGRRVEKPIEQSVKHRPESESDLVGFLGDKIVLPEPFDEVLSVGDVVIAVGICELVYFGTRRRRRRGGGRAQPRARTKPRSSRTRSRAPTTRPS
;
A
#
# COMPACT_ATOMS: atom_id res chain seq x y z
N MET A 1 5.37 -16.19 5.71
CA MET A 1 3.89 -16.22 5.77
C MET A 1 3.30 -15.38 6.90
N TRP A 2 3.94 -15.32 8.05
CA TRP A 2 3.47 -14.58 9.22
C TRP A 2 3.41 -13.07 9.03
N LEU A 3 4.31 -12.48 8.26
CA LEU A 3 4.26 -11.05 7.94
C LEU A 3 2.91 -10.65 7.32
N LEU A 4 2.39 -11.45 6.39
CA LEU A 4 1.07 -11.20 5.79
C LEU A 4 -0.03 -11.26 6.85
N VAL A 5 0.01 -12.27 7.73
CA VAL A 5 -0.95 -12.40 8.83
C VAL A 5 -0.88 -11.20 9.76
N LEU A 6 0.32 -10.80 10.19
CA LEU A 6 0.53 -9.63 11.04
C LEU A 6 0.04 -8.34 10.38
N THR A 7 0.32 -8.17 9.09
CA THR A 7 -0.15 -7.01 8.33
C THR A 7 -1.68 -6.98 8.24
N VAL A 8 -2.32 -8.11 7.98
CA VAL A 8 -3.79 -8.22 7.96
C VAL A 8 -4.38 -7.92 9.34
N VAL A 9 -3.81 -8.49 10.40
CA VAL A 9 -4.24 -8.23 11.79
C VAL A 9 -4.10 -6.73 12.11
N ALA A 10 -2.96 -6.13 11.79
CA ALA A 10 -2.74 -4.70 11.99
C ALA A 10 -3.77 -3.85 11.21
N ALA A 11 -4.05 -4.20 9.95
CA ALA A 11 -5.06 -3.54 9.14
C ALA A 11 -6.47 -3.66 9.75
N VAL A 12 -6.84 -4.84 10.27
CA VAL A 12 -8.11 -5.06 10.97
C VAL A 12 -8.19 -4.20 12.23
N ILE A 13 -7.12 -4.18 13.04
CA ILE A 13 -7.05 -3.32 14.25
C ILE A 13 -7.24 -1.85 13.85
N VAL A 14 -6.57 -1.40 12.78
CA VAL A 14 -6.72 -0.03 12.26
C VAL A 14 -8.18 0.28 11.91
N VAL A 15 -8.90 -0.64 11.25
CA VAL A 15 -10.32 -0.47 10.94
C VAL A 15 -11.17 -0.34 12.20
N LEU A 16 -10.96 -1.24 13.18
CA LEU A 16 -11.71 -1.28 14.43
C LEU A 16 -11.49 -0.01 15.27
N VAL A 17 -10.22 0.38 15.48
CA VAL A 17 -9.86 1.56 16.27
C VAL A 17 -10.32 2.84 15.59
N SER A 18 -10.18 2.93 14.26
CA SER A 18 -10.60 4.10 13.49
C SER A 18 -12.12 4.18 13.27
N ARG A 19 -12.87 3.13 13.66
CA ARG A 19 -14.31 2.98 13.35
C ARG A 19 -14.60 3.17 11.86
N GLY A 20 -13.68 2.64 11.03
CA GLY A 20 -13.82 2.68 9.57
C GLY A 20 -14.88 1.72 9.06
N ASP A 21 -15.46 2.02 7.90
CA ASP A 21 -16.39 1.13 7.21
C ASP A 21 -15.63 0.31 6.16
N PRO A 22 -15.39 -1.01 6.37
CA PRO A 22 -14.62 -1.83 5.45
C PRO A 22 -15.27 -1.95 4.06
N ARG A 23 -16.60 -1.79 3.95
CA ARG A 23 -17.31 -1.83 2.66
C ARG A 23 -16.81 -0.77 1.69
N ARG A 24 -16.22 0.31 2.19
CA ARG A 24 -15.67 1.39 1.36
C ARG A 24 -14.41 1.00 0.62
N LEU A 25 -13.65 0.02 1.12
CA LEU A 25 -12.49 -0.51 0.41
C LEU A 25 -12.89 -1.08 -0.96
N ALA A 26 -14.06 -1.72 -1.06
CA ALA A 26 -14.58 -2.23 -2.32
C ALA A 26 -14.91 -1.12 -3.36
N HIS A 27 -15.01 0.12 -2.92
CA HIS A 27 -15.27 1.27 -3.79
C HIS A 27 -14.00 2.09 -4.13
N LEU A 28 -12.82 1.62 -3.71
CA LEU A 28 -11.57 2.24 -4.13
C LEU A 28 -11.38 2.04 -5.63
N LYS A 29 -11.12 3.12 -6.32
CA LYS A 29 -10.76 3.06 -7.74
C LYS A 29 -9.30 2.65 -7.86
N ILE A 30 -9.07 1.37 -8.01
CA ILE A 30 -7.74 0.78 -8.22
C ILE A 30 -7.63 0.44 -9.70
N SER A 31 -6.58 0.92 -10.34
CA SER A 31 -6.31 0.70 -11.76
C SER A 31 -5.10 -0.21 -11.97
N GLY A 32 -5.02 -0.88 -13.12
CA GLY A 32 -3.84 -1.68 -13.48
C GLY A 32 -3.62 -2.91 -12.61
N VAL A 33 -4.67 -3.49 -12.04
CA VAL A 33 -4.59 -4.66 -11.14
C VAL A 33 -3.87 -5.85 -11.80
N TRP A 34 -3.91 -5.96 -13.13
CA TRP A 34 -3.17 -6.97 -13.88
C TRP A 34 -1.65 -6.86 -13.68
N LEU A 35 -1.10 -5.64 -13.51
CA LEU A 35 0.34 -5.44 -13.20
C LEU A 35 0.71 -6.12 -11.88
N LEU A 36 -0.15 -5.97 -10.86
CA LEU A 36 0.04 -6.64 -9.57
C LEU A 36 0.02 -8.16 -9.74
N PHE A 37 -0.99 -8.69 -10.47
CA PHE A 37 -1.09 -10.13 -10.68
C PHE A 37 0.09 -10.70 -11.48
N VAL A 38 0.58 -10.00 -12.51
CA VAL A 38 1.77 -10.43 -13.26
C VAL A 38 2.99 -10.44 -12.33
N GLY A 39 3.22 -9.37 -11.57
CA GLY A 39 4.34 -9.32 -10.63
C GLY A 39 4.29 -10.43 -9.59
N LEU A 40 3.13 -10.66 -8.97
CA LEU A 40 2.95 -11.74 -7.99
C LEU A 40 3.08 -13.12 -8.62
N ALA A 41 2.54 -13.33 -9.82
CA ALA A 41 2.66 -14.62 -10.52
C ALA A 41 4.11 -14.98 -10.81
N ILE A 42 4.94 -14.01 -11.19
CA ILE A 42 6.38 -14.22 -11.36
C ILE A 42 7.03 -14.60 -10.03
N GLN A 43 6.74 -13.88 -8.93
CA GLN A 43 7.31 -14.19 -7.60
C GLN A 43 6.89 -15.58 -7.11
N ILE A 44 5.62 -15.92 -7.24
CA ILE A 44 5.11 -17.25 -6.88
C ILE A 44 5.74 -18.33 -7.75
N GLY A 45 5.88 -18.05 -9.05
CA GLY A 45 6.56 -18.98 -9.97
C GLY A 45 8.00 -19.27 -9.56
N LEU A 46 8.76 -18.24 -9.17
CA LEU A 46 10.13 -18.37 -8.67
C LEU A 46 10.23 -19.11 -7.32
N GLU A 47 9.18 -19.12 -6.53
CA GLU A 47 9.09 -19.85 -5.24
C GLU A 47 8.79 -21.34 -5.46
N ILE A 48 7.94 -21.66 -6.44
CA ILE A 48 7.47 -23.04 -6.69
C ILE A 48 8.41 -23.80 -7.64
N VAL A 49 9.02 -23.10 -8.59
CA VAL A 49 9.89 -23.70 -9.58
C VAL A 49 11.32 -23.70 -9.06
N ASP A 50 11.89 -24.89 -8.89
CA ASP A 50 13.32 -25.05 -8.58
C ASP A 50 14.16 -24.53 -9.74
N VAL A 51 14.66 -23.30 -9.60
CA VAL A 51 15.56 -22.70 -10.59
C VAL A 51 16.95 -23.35 -10.44
N PRO A 52 17.51 -23.94 -11.51
CA PRO A 52 18.85 -24.50 -11.43
C PRO A 52 19.87 -23.47 -10.94
N LYS A 53 20.77 -23.86 -10.02
CA LYS A 53 21.74 -22.94 -9.39
C LYS A 53 22.55 -22.13 -10.41
N ALA A 54 22.87 -22.70 -11.56
CA ALA A 54 23.57 -22.01 -12.65
C ALA A 54 22.75 -20.91 -13.33
N GLN A 55 21.43 -20.89 -13.16
CA GLN A 55 20.50 -19.89 -13.76
C GLN A 55 19.93 -18.92 -12.75
N ILE A 56 20.19 -19.12 -11.45
CA ILE A 56 19.69 -18.22 -10.38
C ILE A 56 20.16 -16.79 -10.62
N GLU A 57 21.45 -16.60 -10.92
CA GLU A 57 22.08 -15.28 -11.05
C GLU A 57 21.65 -14.53 -12.32
N THR A 58 21.19 -15.21 -13.35
CA THR A 58 20.80 -14.58 -14.62
C THR A 58 19.30 -14.54 -14.81
N VAL A 59 18.68 -15.69 -15.00
CA VAL A 59 17.23 -15.78 -15.31
C VAL A 59 16.40 -15.52 -14.06
N GLY A 60 16.73 -16.17 -12.95
CA GLY A 60 15.99 -16.03 -11.69
C GLY A 60 15.98 -14.60 -11.19
N TYR A 61 17.17 -14.00 -11.12
CA TYR A 61 17.33 -12.62 -10.70
C TYR A 61 16.65 -11.63 -11.66
N GLY A 62 16.79 -11.81 -12.97
CA GLY A 62 16.13 -10.95 -13.97
C GLY A 62 14.61 -10.99 -13.85
N LEU A 63 14.02 -12.18 -13.66
CA LEU A 63 12.56 -12.34 -13.43
C LEU A 63 12.14 -11.71 -12.12
N LEU A 64 12.93 -11.84 -11.05
CA LEU A 64 12.64 -11.22 -9.78
C LEU A 64 12.61 -9.68 -9.90
N MET A 65 13.59 -9.08 -10.56
CA MET A 65 13.62 -7.63 -10.82
C MET A 65 12.45 -7.18 -11.69
N ALA A 66 12.09 -7.95 -12.72
CA ALA A 66 10.92 -7.68 -13.53
C ALA A 66 9.63 -7.71 -12.69
N SER A 67 9.49 -8.65 -11.75
CA SER A 67 8.34 -8.71 -10.85
C SER A 67 8.22 -7.45 -9.99
N TYR A 68 9.32 -6.98 -9.40
CA TYR A 68 9.35 -5.72 -8.65
C TYR A 68 8.97 -4.52 -9.52
N ALA A 69 9.43 -4.47 -10.78
CA ALA A 69 9.07 -3.41 -11.72
C ALA A 69 7.56 -3.38 -12.00
N PHE A 70 6.92 -4.55 -12.19
CA PHE A 70 5.47 -4.65 -12.38
C PHE A 70 4.70 -4.18 -11.14
N ILE A 71 5.12 -4.59 -9.95
CA ILE A 71 4.45 -4.20 -8.70
C ILE A 71 4.65 -2.70 -8.43
N LEU A 72 5.83 -2.15 -8.69
CA LEU A 72 6.08 -0.71 -8.62
C LEU A 72 5.23 0.06 -9.62
N ALA A 73 5.14 -0.38 -10.88
CA ALA A 73 4.27 0.24 -11.88
C ALA A 73 2.81 0.25 -11.42
N PHE A 74 2.32 -0.85 -10.82
CA PHE A 74 1.00 -0.88 -10.20
C PHE A 74 0.84 0.18 -9.11
N CYS A 75 1.83 0.34 -8.22
CA CYS A 75 1.79 1.37 -7.18
C CYS A 75 1.79 2.78 -7.79
N PHE A 76 2.60 3.03 -8.82
CA PHE A 76 2.68 4.34 -9.50
C PHE A 76 1.37 4.73 -10.17
N VAL A 77 0.69 3.80 -10.83
CA VAL A 77 -0.63 4.04 -11.43
C VAL A 77 -1.67 4.43 -10.37
N ASN A 78 -1.47 3.99 -9.11
CA ASN A 78 -2.40 4.21 -8.02
C ASN A 78 -1.94 5.24 -6.97
N LEU A 79 -0.90 6.04 -7.24
CA LEU A 79 -0.36 7.05 -6.30
C LEU A 79 -1.38 8.08 -5.82
N SER A 80 -2.45 8.32 -6.59
CA SER A 80 -3.56 9.19 -6.17
C SER A 80 -4.31 8.67 -4.95
N THR A 81 -4.20 7.38 -4.65
CA THR A 81 -4.80 6.73 -3.49
C THR A 81 -3.76 6.63 -2.38
N ARG A 82 -4.10 7.17 -1.19
CA ARG A 82 -3.18 7.18 -0.05
C ARG A 82 -2.79 5.75 0.35
N GLY A 83 -1.56 5.59 0.79
CA GLY A 83 -0.94 4.32 1.12
C GLY A 83 -0.09 3.75 -0.01
N PHE A 84 -0.50 3.89 -1.29
CA PHE A 84 0.29 3.35 -2.40
C PHE A 84 1.70 3.97 -2.52
N GLY A 85 1.84 5.25 -2.18
CA GLY A 85 3.15 5.89 -2.16
C GLY A 85 4.10 5.28 -1.13
N VAL A 86 3.59 4.98 0.07
CA VAL A 86 4.38 4.33 1.13
C VAL A 86 4.70 2.88 0.76
N ILE A 87 3.72 2.14 0.20
CA ILE A 87 3.94 0.79 -0.33
C ILE A 87 5.02 0.80 -1.42
N ALA A 88 4.95 1.75 -2.36
CA ALA A 88 5.96 1.88 -3.42
C ALA A 88 7.36 2.11 -2.87
N VAL A 89 7.51 2.94 -1.82
CA VAL A 89 8.81 3.15 -1.15
C VAL A 89 9.32 1.86 -0.55
N GLY A 90 8.51 1.09 0.17
CA GLY A 90 8.94 -0.18 0.76
C GLY A 90 9.37 -1.21 -0.31
N ILE A 91 8.58 -1.33 -1.40
CA ILE A 91 8.90 -2.20 -2.53
C ILE A 91 10.21 -1.75 -3.22
N ALA A 92 10.40 -0.44 -3.39
CA ALA A 92 11.61 0.12 -3.99
C ALA A 92 12.85 -0.14 -3.11
N LEU A 93 12.71 -0.06 -1.78
CA LEU A 93 13.79 -0.41 -0.85
C LEU A 93 14.20 -1.89 -0.99
N ASN A 94 13.24 -2.80 -1.01
CA ASN A 94 13.53 -4.23 -1.21
C ASN A 94 14.17 -4.49 -2.59
N ALA A 95 13.60 -3.90 -3.65
CA ALA A 95 14.15 -4.01 -4.99
C ALA A 95 15.58 -3.44 -5.09
N LEU A 96 15.87 -2.33 -4.40
CA LEU A 96 17.20 -1.72 -4.36
C LEU A 96 18.21 -2.65 -3.69
N VAL A 97 17.89 -3.18 -2.51
CA VAL A 97 18.78 -4.09 -1.77
C VAL A 97 19.07 -5.34 -2.59
N ILE A 98 18.03 -5.97 -3.13
CA ILE A 98 18.17 -7.15 -3.98
C ILE A 98 18.96 -6.79 -5.25
N GLY A 99 18.70 -5.62 -5.85
CA GLY A 99 19.37 -5.13 -7.04
C GLY A 99 20.88 -4.92 -6.86
N LEU A 100 21.28 -4.38 -5.72
CA LEU A 100 22.68 -4.11 -5.41
C LEU A 100 23.45 -5.38 -5.02
N ASN A 101 22.78 -6.34 -4.41
CA ASN A 101 23.42 -7.51 -3.80
C ASN A 101 23.12 -8.84 -4.51
N GLN A 102 22.40 -8.82 -5.62
CA GLN A 102 21.99 -10.04 -6.36
C GLN A 102 21.25 -11.06 -5.48
N GLY A 103 20.34 -10.57 -4.65
CA GLY A 103 19.55 -11.30 -3.67
C GLY A 103 19.39 -10.51 -2.37
N MET A 104 18.40 -10.85 -1.55
CA MET A 104 18.20 -10.23 -0.26
C MET A 104 19.21 -10.78 0.76
N PRO A 105 20.15 -9.96 1.28
CA PRO A 105 21.04 -10.37 2.35
C PRO A 105 20.19 -10.68 3.60
N THR A 106 20.23 -11.92 4.04
CA THR A 106 19.46 -12.38 5.18
C THR A 106 20.41 -12.80 6.29
N ALA A 107 20.18 -12.29 7.49
CA ALA A 107 20.98 -12.66 8.65
C ALA A 107 20.72 -14.12 9.03
N ALA A 108 21.77 -14.92 9.19
CA ALA A 108 21.71 -16.32 9.60
C ALA A 108 21.34 -16.43 11.09
N ILE A 109 20.28 -15.73 11.51
CA ILE A 109 19.83 -15.65 12.90
C ILE A 109 18.35 -16.04 12.97
N GLY A 110 18.03 -16.97 13.85
CA GLY A 110 16.67 -17.34 14.23
C GLY A 110 16.53 -17.33 15.74
N ASN A 111 15.37 -17.72 16.23
CA ASN A 111 15.15 -17.98 17.66
C ASN A 111 14.97 -19.49 17.87
N ASP A 112 15.44 -20.00 19.02
CA ASP A 112 15.09 -21.36 19.46
C ASP A 112 13.73 -21.37 20.18
N ALA A 113 13.24 -22.55 20.52
CA ALA A 113 11.99 -22.72 21.24
C ALA A 113 11.92 -22.01 22.62
N ALA A 114 13.06 -21.56 23.13
CA ALA A 114 13.16 -20.78 24.36
C ALA A 114 13.29 -19.25 24.07
N GLY A 115 13.15 -18.83 22.82
CA GLY A 115 13.28 -17.42 22.39
C GLY A 115 14.72 -16.90 22.38
N ARG A 116 15.74 -17.80 22.46
CA ARG A 116 17.15 -17.41 22.43
C ARG A 116 17.60 -17.32 20.96
N ARG A 117 18.41 -16.30 20.65
CA ARG A 117 19.00 -16.17 19.32
C ARG A 117 19.96 -17.32 19.04
N VAL A 118 19.72 -18.02 17.95
CA VAL A 118 20.54 -19.13 17.46
C VAL A 118 20.91 -18.88 16.01
N GLU A 119 22.06 -19.42 15.61
CA GLU A 119 22.47 -19.38 14.21
C GLU A 119 21.60 -20.38 13.42
N LYS A 120 20.98 -19.88 12.34
CA LYS A 120 20.10 -20.67 11.49
C LYS A 120 20.64 -20.58 10.06
N PRO A 121 21.16 -21.66 9.47
CA PRO A 121 21.65 -21.65 8.10
C PRO A 121 20.57 -21.25 7.14
N ILE A 122 20.93 -20.36 6.20
CA ILE A 122 20.02 -19.90 5.15
C ILE A 122 20.40 -20.58 3.85
N GLU A 123 19.44 -21.25 3.24
CA GLU A 123 19.63 -21.80 1.91
C GLU A 123 19.55 -20.66 0.87
N GLN A 124 20.52 -20.66 -0.04
CA GLN A 124 20.52 -19.69 -1.14
C GLN A 124 19.36 -19.99 -2.09
N SER A 125 18.52 -18.99 -2.29
CA SER A 125 17.43 -19.01 -3.27
C SER A 125 17.54 -17.80 -4.21
N VAL A 126 16.65 -17.69 -5.18
CA VAL A 126 16.61 -16.53 -6.09
C VAL A 126 16.39 -15.23 -5.30
N LYS A 127 15.63 -15.28 -4.20
CA LYS A 127 15.27 -14.11 -3.41
C LYS A 127 16.23 -13.87 -2.24
N HIS A 128 16.63 -14.91 -1.52
CA HIS A 128 17.42 -14.82 -0.28
C HIS A 128 18.80 -15.42 -0.44
N ARG A 129 19.79 -14.79 0.16
CA ARG A 129 21.14 -15.30 0.27
C ARG A 129 21.74 -15.00 1.65
N PRO A 130 22.73 -15.76 2.11
CA PRO A 130 23.46 -15.44 3.33
C PRO A 130 24.08 -14.04 3.23
N GLU A 131 24.06 -13.30 4.36
CA GLU A 131 24.70 -12.01 4.50
C GLU A 131 26.21 -12.10 4.31
N SER A 132 26.83 -11.10 3.69
CA SER A 132 28.28 -10.95 3.50
C SER A 132 28.74 -9.57 3.96
N GLU A 133 29.99 -9.45 4.41
CA GLU A 133 30.62 -8.17 4.77
C GLU A 133 30.68 -7.18 3.60
N SER A 134 30.64 -7.68 2.37
CA SER A 134 30.66 -6.88 1.15
C SER A 134 29.29 -6.34 0.74
N ASP A 135 28.22 -6.60 1.51
CA ASP A 135 26.86 -6.22 1.13
C ASP A 135 26.65 -4.71 1.18
N LEU A 136 26.18 -4.17 0.05
CA LEU A 136 25.79 -2.79 -0.04
C LEU A 136 24.42 -2.59 0.64
N VAL A 137 24.31 -1.56 1.51
CA VAL A 137 23.11 -1.24 2.29
C VAL A 137 22.49 -2.45 3.02
N GLY A 138 23.36 -3.38 3.47
CA GLY A 138 22.95 -4.62 4.15
C GLY A 138 22.05 -4.40 5.38
N PHE A 139 22.08 -3.20 5.98
CA PHE A 139 21.17 -2.83 7.08
C PHE A 139 19.69 -2.79 6.68
N LEU A 140 19.38 -2.68 5.40
CA LEU A 140 18.01 -2.74 4.86
C LEU A 140 17.58 -4.17 4.52
N GLY A 141 18.49 -5.14 4.57
CA GLY A 141 18.18 -6.55 4.34
C GLY A 141 17.33 -7.17 5.45
N ASP A 142 17.14 -8.48 5.36
CA ASP A 142 16.36 -9.27 6.32
C ASP A 142 17.11 -9.42 7.64
N LYS A 143 16.89 -8.49 8.57
CA LYS A 143 17.57 -8.43 9.89
C LYS A 143 16.63 -8.33 11.08
N ILE A 144 15.35 -8.07 10.85
CA ILE A 144 14.36 -7.93 11.92
C ILE A 144 13.80 -9.31 12.22
N VAL A 145 14.34 -9.96 13.26
CA VAL A 145 13.89 -11.30 13.67
C VAL A 145 12.62 -11.16 14.49
N LEU A 146 11.54 -11.79 14.04
CA LEU A 146 10.31 -11.89 14.81
C LEU A 146 10.46 -13.00 15.85
N PRO A 147 9.98 -12.77 17.10
CA PRO A 147 9.98 -13.81 18.14
C PRO A 147 9.02 -14.95 17.79
N GLU A 148 9.19 -16.11 18.45
CA GLU A 148 8.21 -17.19 18.34
C GLU A 148 6.79 -16.71 18.71
N PRO A 149 5.76 -17.21 18.07
CA PRO A 149 5.72 -18.36 17.13
C PRO A 149 5.98 -18.00 15.66
N PHE A 150 6.42 -16.79 15.35
CA PHE A 150 6.51 -16.30 13.98
C PHE A 150 7.75 -16.79 13.22
N ASP A 151 8.91 -16.83 13.89
CA ASP A 151 10.21 -17.31 13.37
C ASP A 151 10.49 -16.87 11.91
N GLU A 152 10.16 -15.62 11.60
CA GLU A 152 10.44 -14.96 10.30
C GLU A 152 11.43 -13.82 10.49
N VAL A 153 12.26 -13.60 9.48
CA VAL A 153 13.15 -12.44 9.41
C VAL A 153 12.59 -11.46 8.39
N LEU A 154 12.47 -10.20 8.77
CA LEU A 154 11.87 -9.15 7.97
C LEU A 154 12.90 -8.11 7.56
N SER A 155 12.70 -7.51 6.39
CA SER A 155 13.42 -6.33 5.94
C SER A 155 12.77 -5.04 6.45
N VAL A 156 13.53 -3.95 6.38
CA VAL A 156 12.97 -2.59 6.61
C VAL A 156 11.88 -2.28 5.57
N GLY A 157 12.07 -2.69 4.32
CA GLY A 157 11.09 -2.50 3.26
C GLY A 157 9.75 -3.18 3.54
N ASP A 158 9.77 -4.38 4.15
CA ASP A 158 8.56 -5.11 4.53
C ASP A 158 7.75 -4.36 5.59
N VAL A 159 8.44 -3.77 6.58
CA VAL A 159 7.78 -2.92 7.59
C VAL A 159 7.15 -1.70 6.94
N VAL A 160 7.85 -1.05 6.00
CA VAL A 160 7.33 0.11 5.26
C VAL A 160 6.11 -0.27 4.42
N ILE A 161 6.13 -1.43 3.75
CA ILE A 161 4.97 -1.96 3.01
C ILE A 161 3.78 -2.16 3.96
N ALA A 162 3.99 -2.79 5.11
CA ALA A 162 2.94 -3.02 6.11
C ALA A 162 2.31 -1.71 6.60
N VAL A 163 3.13 -0.69 6.88
CA VAL A 163 2.66 0.67 7.23
C VAL A 163 1.83 1.27 6.10
N GLY A 164 2.28 1.15 4.85
CA GLY A 164 1.56 1.64 3.68
C GLY A 164 0.20 0.95 3.48
N ILE A 165 0.11 -0.36 3.74
CA ILE A 165 -1.16 -1.12 3.73
C ILE A 165 -2.09 -0.61 4.85
N CYS A 166 -1.58 -0.41 6.06
CA CYS A 166 -2.36 0.16 7.16
C CYS A 166 -2.86 1.58 6.83
N GLU A 167 -2.03 2.41 6.18
CA GLU A 167 -2.42 3.74 5.70
C GLU A 167 -3.53 3.65 4.65
N LEU A 168 -3.38 2.77 3.66
CA LEU A 168 -4.39 2.53 2.62
C LEU A 168 -5.74 2.14 3.24
N VAL A 169 -5.72 1.20 4.18
CA VAL A 169 -6.92 0.73 4.87
C VAL A 169 -7.53 1.84 5.72
N TYR A 170 -6.72 2.58 6.48
CA TYR A 170 -7.18 3.68 7.31
C TYR A 170 -7.92 4.76 6.51
N PHE A 171 -7.32 5.23 5.42
CA PHE A 171 -7.92 6.27 4.60
C PHE A 171 -9.02 5.73 3.67
N GLY A 172 -8.91 4.48 3.23
CA GLY A 172 -9.91 3.82 2.39
C GLY A 172 -11.23 3.57 3.11
N THR A 173 -11.19 3.26 4.41
CA THR A 173 -12.39 2.99 5.22
C THR A 173 -13.06 4.25 5.75
N ARG A 174 -12.38 5.40 5.77
CA ARG A 174 -12.92 6.65 6.30
C ARG A 174 -13.74 7.44 5.28
N ARG A 175 -14.78 8.11 5.76
CA ARG A 175 -15.54 9.09 4.96
C ARG A 175 -14.64 10.27 4.62
N ARG A 176 -14.34 10.51 3.35
CA ARG A 176 -13.83 11.82 2.93
C ARG A 176 -14.83 12.86 3.43
N ARG A 177 -14.48 13.59 4.47
CA ARG A 177 -15.19 14.84 4.79
C ARG A 177 -15.08 15.69 3.52
N ARG A 178 -16.16 15.78 2.74
CA ARG A 178 -16.27 16.85 1.75
C ARG A 178 -16.00 18.11 2.55
N ARG A 179 -14.84 18.71 2.34
CA ARG A 179 -14.65 20.11 2.72
C ARG A 179 -15.79 20.83 2.03
N GLY A 180 -16.80 21.18 2.81
CA GLY A 180 -17.90 21.98 2.36
C GLY A 180 -17.32 23.29 1.89
N GLY A 181 -17.09 23.38 0.60
CA GLY A 181 -17.06 24.64 -0.09
C GLY A 181 -18.46 25.20 -0.01
N GLY A 182 -18.81 25.64 1.18
CA GLY A 182 -19.93 26.52 1.38
C GLY A 182 -19.59 27.85 0.73
N ARG A 183 -19.64 27.89 -0.58
CA ARG A 183 -19.95 29.11 -1.28
C ARG A 183 -21.41 29.35 -0.91
N ALA A 184 -21.63 30.09 0.18
CA ALA A 184 -22.90 30.74 0.43
C ALA A 184 -23.23 31.46 -0.86
N GLN A 185 -24.18 30.93 -1.64
CA GLN A 185 -24.82 31.72 -2.70
C GLN A 185 -25.40 32.93 -1.99
N PRO A 186 -25.05 34.17 -2.41
CA PRO A 186 -25.73 35.34 -1.88
C PRO A 186 -27.21 35.14 -2.19
N ARG A 187 -28.03 35.04 -1.14
CA ARG A 187 -29.48 35.08 -1.28
C ARG A 187 -29.82 36.28 -2.16
N ALA A 188 -30.31 36.02 -3.36
CA ALA A 188 -30.85 37.05 -4.23
C ALA A 188 -31.89 37.83 -3.40
N ARG A 189 -31.55 39.10 -3.15
CA ARG A 189 -32.37 40.06 -2.46
C ARG A 189 -33.65 40.21 -3.27
N THR A 190 -34.72 39.57 -2.84
CA THR A 190 -36.05 39.73 -3.43
C THR A 190 -36.40 41.20 -3.36
N LYS A 191 -36.48 41.86 -4.51
CA LYS A 191 -37.02 43.23 -4.62
C LYS A 191 -38.42 43.28 -4.02
N PRO A 192 -38.72 44.30 -3.20
CA PRO A 192 -40.09 44.49 -2.72
C PRO A 192 -41.02 44.81 -3.89
N ARG A 193 -42.07 44.05 -3.98
CA ARG A 193 -43.15 44.21 -4.97
C ARG A 193 -43.83 45.54 -4.73
N SER A 194 -43.62 46.54 -5.60
CA SER A 194 -44.30 47.81 -5.56
C SER A 194 -45.83 47.59 -5.68
N SER A 195 -46.54 48.02 -4.70
CA SER A 195 -48.01 48.09 -4.67
C SER A 195 -48.48 49.04 -5.77
N ARG A 196 -49.03 48.54 -6.85
CA ARG A 196 -49.69 49.27 -7.89
C ARG A 196 -51.04 49.69 -7.36
N THR A 197 -51.16 50.95 -6.89
CA THR A 197 -52.41 51.63 -6.57
C THR A 197 -53.31 51.72 -7.81
N ARG A 198 -54.40 50.98 -7.81
CA ARG A 198 -55.40 51.09 -8.84
C ARG A 198 -56.15 52.37 -8.61
N SER A 199 -55.93 53.41 -9.42
CA SER A 199 -56.75 54.59 -9.57
C SER A 199 -58.11 54.19 -10.15
N ARG A 200 -59.21 54.44 -9.40
CA ARG A 200 -60.59 54.26 -9.80
C ARG A 200 -60.98 55.53 -10.56
N ALA A 201 -61.27 55.46 -11.84
CA ALA A 201 -61.89 56.51 -12.60
C ALA A 201 -63.44 56.59 -12.29
N PRO A 202 -64.01 57.76 -12.22
CA PRO A 202 -65.41 57.87 -12.00
C PRO A 202 -66.20 57.78 -13.34
N THR A 203 -67.24 56.97 -13.30
CA THR A 203 -68.24 56.88 -14.39
C THR A 203 -69.19 58.10 -14.36
N THR A 204 -69.13 58.91 -15.39
CA THR A 204 -70.20 59.90 -15.69
C THR A 204 -71.19 59.26 -16.66
N ARG A 205 -72.44 59.25 -16.28
CA ARG A 205 -73.62 58.94 -17.11
C ARG A 205 -74.12 60.23 -17.78
N PRO A 206 -74.48 60.30 -19.05
CA PRO A 206 -75.35 61.28 -19.58
C PRO A 206 -76.76 60.74 -19.73
N SER A 207 -77.70 61.65 -19.57
CA SER A 207 -79.12 61.60 -19.72
C SER A 207 -79.64 61.26 -21.11
#